data_157b8d56680a60cfaefe804683a54e92
#
_entry.id   157b8d56680a60cfaefe804683a54e92
#
_cell.length_a   1.000
_cell.length_b   1.000
_cell.length_c   1.000
_cell.angle_alpha   90.00
_cell.angle_beta   90.00
_cell.angle_gamma   90.00
#
_symmetry.space_group_name_H-M   'P 1'
#
loop_
_entity.id
_entity.type
_entity.pdbx_description
1 polymer ?
#
loop_
_entity_poly.entity_id
_entity_poly.type
_entity_poly.pdbx_seq_one_letter_code
_entity_poly.pdbx_strand_id
1 'polypeptide(L)'
;QVQWYEKMHNSCLKMHDDFKKFLAEKSPSTVLEVGCGSGYYPRNLKELFTNIEYTGTDISETAIKFCKSKSPFNFICTDFLKNNLNKKFDLVFSHALIDHVYDVDLFVEKIIESSNRSAYITAYRGYFPDLEKHVMRRNNLEGTYYNDVSIKQLSKKFADMGLQELEYSFSSIKVDNIGRDDDWQTVIKIEKK
;
A
#
# COMPACT_ATOMS: atom_id res chain seq x y z
N GLN A 1 1.38 -2.62 -19.01
CA GLN A 1 1.46 -2.29 -17.57
C GLN A 1 0.07 -2.06 -16.98
N VAL A 2 -0.79 -1.16 -17.53
CA VAL A 2 -2.15 -0.89 -17.01
C VAL A 2 -3.03 -2.16 -16.99
N GLN A 3 -3.05 -2.94 -18.07
CA GLN A 3 -3.79 -4.22 -18.12
C GLN A 3 -3.34 -5.22 -17.07
N TRP A 4 -2.06 -5.23 -16.73
CA TRP A 4 -1.52 -6.07 -15.68
C TRP A 4 -2.05 -5.64 -14.31
N TYR A 5 -2.07 -4.33 -14.01
CA TYR A 5 -2.65 -3.80 -12.77
C TYR A 5 -4.14 -4.19 -12.62
N GLU A 6 -4.94 -4.04 -13.69
CA GLU A 6 -6.35 -4.42 -13.66
C GLU A 6 -6.55 -5.93 -13.37
N LYS A 7 -5.73 -6.78 -14.00
CA LYS A 7 -5.77 -8.23 -13.74
C LYS A 7 -5.44 -8.54 -12.28
N MET A 8 -4.42 -7.91 -11.73
CA MET A 8 -4.00 -8.12 -10.34
C MET A 8 -5.10 -7.70 -9.36
N HIS A 9 -5.71 -6.54 -9.55
CA HIS A 9 -6.79 -6.08 -8.69
C HIS A 9 -7.99 -7.04 -8.71
N ASN A 10 -8.38 -7.53 -9.88
CA ASN A 10 -9.50 -8.46 -10.01
C ASN A 10 -9.26 -9.81 -9.32
N SER A 11 -8.02 -10.20 -9.07
CA SER A 11 -7.68 -11.42 -8.32
C SER A 11 -7.65 -11.22 -6.80
N CYS A 12 -7.82 -10.00 -6.29
CA CYS A 12 -7.65 -9.66 -4.88
C CYS A 12 -8.95 -9.17 -4.21
N LEU A 13 -10.11 -9.68 -4.58
CA LEU A 13 -11.43 -9.19 -4.11
C LEU A 13 -11.59 -9.20 -2.59
N LYS A 14 -11.13 -10.24 -1.90
CA LYS A 14 -11.20 -10.32 -0.42
C LYS A 14 -10.36 -9.25 0.25
N MET A 15 -9.22 -8.89 -0.34
CA MET A 15 -8.38 -7.80 0.12
C MET A 15 -9.10 -6.45 -0.02
N HIS A 16 -9.79 -6.25 -1.15
CA HIS A 16 -10.58 -5.04 -1.35
C HIS A 16 -11.73 -4.94 -0.35
N ASP A 17 -12.37 -6.06 0.01
CA ASP A 17 -13.44 -6.06 1.01
C ASP A 17 -12.94 -5.74 2.43
N ASP A 18 -11.76 -6.23 2.81
CA ASP A 18 -11.13 -5.84 4.08
C ASP A 18 -10.77 -4.35 4.09
N PHE A 19 -10.20 -3.84 2.99
CA PHE A 19 -9.89 -2.42 2.85
C PHE A 19 -11.14 -1.53 2.90
N LYS A 20 -12.24 -1.93 2.24
CA LYS A 20 -13.51 -1.20 2.30
C LYS A 20 -14.03 -1.07 3.73
N LYS A 21 -13.98 -2.17 4.50
CA LYS A 21 -14.38 -2.16 5.92
C LYS A 21 -13.51 -1.20 6.72
N PHE A 22 -12.19 -1.28 6.54
CA PHE A 22 -11.25 -0.39 7.21
C PHE A 22 -11.49 1.09 6.85
N LEU A 23 -11.67 1.40 5.57
CA LEU A 23 -11.97 2.75 5.09
C LEU A 23 -13.27 3.30 5.70
N ALA A 24 -14.33 2.48 5.71
CA ALA A 24 -15.62 2.87 6.30
C ALA A 24 -15.52 3.10 7.81
N GLU A 25 -14.80 2.25 8.53
CA GLU A 25 -14.55 2.39 9.97
C GLU A 25 -13.78 3.67 10.29
N LYS A 26 -12.72 3.97 9.54
CA LYS A 26 -11.88 5.15 9.80
C LYS A 26 -12.50 6.46 9.32
N SER A 27 -13.41 6.41 8.35
CA SER A 27 -14.11 7.58 7.80
C SER A 27 -13.18 8.78 7.55
N PRO A 28 -12.11 8.63 6.77
CA PRO A 28 -11.12 9.67 6.55
C PRO A 28 -11.69 10.77 5.65
N SER A 29 -11.31 12.04 5.88
CA SER A 29 -11.61 13.14 4.97
C SER A 29 -10.56 13.25 3.86
N THR A 30 -9.32 12.89 4.14
CA THR A 30 -8.20 12.94 3.20
C THR A 30 -7.49 11.59 3.10
N VAL A 31 -7.25 11.15 1.88
CA VAL A 31 -6.65 9.82 1.61
C VAL A 31 -5.50 9.93 0.62
N LEU A 32 -4.39 9.29 0.94
CA LEU A 32 -3.27 9.10 0.02
C LEU A 32 -3.15 7.62 -0.35
N GLU A 33 -3.13 7.32 -1.64
CA GLU A 33 -2.71 6.02 -2.16
C GLU A 33 -1.28 6.09 -2.69
N VAL A 34 -0.39 5.27 -2.13
CA VAL A 34 1.00 5.15 -2.58
C VAL A 34 1.15 3.94 -3.48
N GLY A 35 1.56 4.17 -4.74
CA GLY A 35 1.58 3.15 -5.78
C GLY A 35 0.20 2.89 -6.38
N CYS A 36 -0.50 3.96 -6.80
CA CYS A 36 -1.89 3.86 -7.27
C CYS A 36 -2.07 3.10 -8.60
N GLY A 37 -0.98 2.81 -9.31
CA GLY A 37 -1.00 2.03 -10.54
C GLY A 37 -1.99 2.59 -11.58
N SER A 38 -3.04 1.81 -11.90
CA SER A 38 -4.10 2.22 -12.82
C SER A 38 -5.19 3.09 -12.19
N GLY A 39 -5.09 3.43 -10.90
CA GLY A 39 -6.15 4.14 -10.18
C GLY A 39 -7.40 3.27 -9.97
N TYR A 40 -7.19 2.01 -9.63
CA TYR A 40 -8.29 1.04 -9.50
C TYR A 40 -9.33 1.49 -8.49
N TYR A 41 -8.92 1.88 -7.29
CA TYR A 41 -9.82 2.24 -6.19
C TYR A 41 -10.73 3.41 -6.52
N PRO A 42 -10.23 4.59 -6.89
CA PRO A 42 -11.10 5.73 -7.18
C PRO A 42 -11.97 5.54 -8.43
N ARG A 43 -11.63 4.62 -9.34
CA ARG A 43 -12.44 4.31 -10.52
C ARG A 43 -13.53 3.27 -10.27
N ASN A 44 -13.17 2.18 -9.58
CA ASN A 44 -14.05 1.01 -9.41
C ASN A 44 -14.83 1.02 -8.10
N LEU A 45 -14.39 1.82 -7.12
CA LEU A 45 -15.04 1.98 -5.82
C LEU A 45 -15.37 3.47 -5.58
N LYS A 46 -15.83 4.14 -6.62
CA LYS A 46 -16.07 5.58 -6.66
C LYS A 46 -16.97 6.06 -5.53
N GLU A 47 -17.96 5.27 -5.16
CA GLU A 47 -18.91 5.57 -4.09
C GLU A 47 -18.23 5.74 -2.72
N LEU A 48 -17.12 5.04 -2.47
CA LEU A 48 -16.35 5.14 -1.23
C LEU A 48 -15.57 6.44 -1.13
N PHE A 49 -15.30 7.09 -2.26
CA PHE A 49 -14.46 8.28 -2.35
C PHE A 49 -15.26 9.56 -2.65
N THR A 50 -16.60 9.51 -2.61
CA THR A 50 -17.46 10.65 -2.99
C THR A 50 -17.21 11.90 -2.13
N ASN A 51 -16.93 11.71 -0.82
CA ASN A 51 -16.68 12.79 0.13
C ASN A 51 -15.23 12.80 0.66
N ILE A 52 -14.32 12.16 -0.08
CA ILE A 52 -12.92 12.03 0.32
C ILE A 52 -12.06 12.83 -0.66
N GLU A 53 -11.18 13.68 -0.12
CA GLU A 53 -10.10 14.26 -0.89
C GLU A 53 -9.03 13.19 -1.14
N TYR A 54 -9.10 12.54 -2.31
CA TYR A 54 -8.17 11.48 -2.69
C TYR A 54 -6.99 12.05 -3.47
N THR A 55 -5.80 11.54 -3.14
CA THR A 55 -4.57 11.72 -3.91
C THR A 55 -3.92 10.37 -4.16
N GLY A 56 -3.62 10.05 -5.42
CA GLY A 56 -2.84 8.87 -5.80
C GLY A 56 -1.43 9.24 -6.24
N THR A 57 -0.44 8.46 -5.84
CA THR A 57 0.96 8.61 -6.31
C THR A 57 1.47 7.34 -6.95
N ASP A 58 2.26 7.49 -8.01
CA ASP A 58 2.98 6.38 -8.65
C ASP A 58 4.25 6.91 -9.31
N ILE A 59 5.27 6.07 -9.43
CA ILE A 59 6.51 6.41 -10.14
C ILE A 59 6.34 6.36 -11.66
N SER A 60 5.33 5.62 -12.15
CA SER A 60 5.06 5.42 -13.57
C SER A 60 4.30 6.60 -14.17
N GLU A 61 4.97 7.38 -15.01
CA GLU A 61 4.33 8.46 -15.76
C GLU A 61 3.15 7.96 -16.62
N THR A 62 3.29 6.77 -17.23
CA THR A 62 2.23 6.15 -18.03
C THR A 62 1.00 5.82 -17.19
N ALA A 63 1.19 5.27 -15.98
CA ALA A 63 0.10 4.99 -15.06
C ALA A 63 -0.61 6.28 -14.65
N ILE A 64 0.13 7.30 -14.28
CA ILE A 64 -0.43 8.60 -13.87
C ILE A 64 -1.18 9.31 -15.03
N LYS A 65 -0.65 9.30 -16.25
CA LYS A 65 -1.37 9.82 -17.44
C LYS A 65 -2.69 9.09 -17.65
N PHE A 66 -2.68 7.76 -17.52
CA PHE A 66 -3.90 6.96 -17.62
C PHE A 66 -4.91 7.34 -16.52
N CYS A 67 -4.50 7.42 -15.25
CA CYS A 67 -5.37 7.81 -14.14
C CYS A 67 -6.03 9.18 -14.38
N LYS A 68 -5.25 10.19 -14.75
CA LYS A 68 -5.75 11.54 -15.07
C LYS A 68 -6.74 11.58 -16.21
N SER A 69 -6.63 10.64 -17.18
CA SER A 69 -7.58 10.54 -18.30
C SER A 69 -8.90 9.85 -17.92
N LYS A 70 -8.97 9.15 -16.79
CA LYS A 70 -10.09 8.30 -16.39
C LYS A 70 -10.81 8.77 -15.13
N SER A 71 -10.22 9.68 -14.37
CA SER A 71 -10.75 10.06 -13.06
C SER A 71 -10.43 11.53 -12.73
N PRO A 72 -11.36 12.26 -12.09
CA PRO A 72 -11.16 13.66 -11.71
C PRO A 72 -10.29 13.85 -10.45
N PHE A 73 -9.86 12.77 -9.81
CA PHE A 73 -9.05 12.83 -8.60
C PHE A 73 -7.63 13.33 -8.86
N ASN A 74 -6.93 13.68 -7.79
CA ASN A 74 -5.55 14.16 -7.89
C ASN A 74 -4.57 12.98 -8.06
N PHE A 75 -3.68 13.08 -9.05
CA PHE A 75 -2.64 12.07 -9.29
C PHE A 75 -1.29 12.73 -9.53
N ILE A 76 -0.26 12.26 -8.82
CA ILE A 76 1.09 12.82 -8.81
C ILE A 76 2.09 11.75 -9.26
N CYS A 77 2.84 12.04 -10.32
CA CYS A 77 3.97 11.19 -10.73
C CYS A 77 5.17 11.50 -9.83
N THR A 78 5.55 10.58 -8.96
CA THR A 78 6.66 10.81 -8.03
C THR A 78 7.24 9.49 -7.52
N ASP A 79 8.56 9.48 -7.24
CA ASP A 79 9.18 8.48 -6.39
C ASP A 79 8.89 8.86 -4.93
N PHE A 80 7.95 8.15 -4.30
CA PHE A 80 7.51 8.43 -2.93
C PHE A 80 8.62 8.32 -1.91
N LEU A 81 9.61 7.45 -2.13
CA LEU A 81 10.73 7.29 -1.21
C LEU A 81 11.72 8.48 -1.26
N LYS A 82 11.85 9.14 -2.41
CA LYS A 82 12.76 10.28 -2.59
C LYS A 82 12.13 11.62 -2.27
N ASN A 83 10.83 11.76 -2.52
CA ASN A 83 10.15 13.04 -2.47
C ASN A 83 9.14 13.10 -1.32
N ASN A 84 8.97 14.28 -0.73
CA ASN A 84 7.95 14.53 0.28
C ASN A 84 6.78 15.28 -0.37
N LEU A 85 5.56 14.91 0.01
CA LEU A 85 4.35 15.58 -0.48
C LEU A 85 4.03 16.88 0.29
N ASN A 86 4.78 17.18 1.38
CA ASN A 86 4.59 18.32 2.27
C ASN A 86 3.14 18.47 2.79
N LYS A 87 2.40 17.37 2.82
CA LYS A 87 1.02 17.26 3.31
C LYS A 87 0.86 15.92 4.01
N LYS A 88 0.09 15.92 5.09
CA LYS A 88 -0.35 14.70 5.76
C LYS A 88 -1.81 14.40 5.42
N PHE A 89 -2.17 13.12 5.50
CA PHE A 89 -3.49 12.61 5.16
C PHE A 89 -4.08 11.85 6.35
N ASP A 90 -5.40 11.83 6.49
CA ASP A 90 -6.05 11.08 7.57
C ASP A 90 -5.77 9.57 7.43
N LEU A 91 -5.78 9.07 6.20
CA LEU A 91 -5.42 7.69 5.86
C LEU A 91 -4.38 7.68 4.74
N VAL A 92 -3.31 6.93 4.94
CA VAL A 92 -2.37 6.57 3.87
C VAL A 92 -2.45 5.07 3.63
N PHE A 93 -2.65 4.67 2.38
CA PHE A 93 -2.67 3.24 2.05
C PHE A 93 -1.82 2.90 0.85
N SER A 94 -1.43 1.63 0.78
CA SER A 94 -0.67 1.07 -0.34
C SER A 94 -1.02 -0.40 -0.52
N HIS A 95 -1.29 -0.79 -1.75
CA HIS A 95 -1.57 -2.17 -2.10
C HIS A 95 -0.45 -2.78 -2.93
N ALA A 96 0.08 -3.92 -2.45
CA ALA A 96 1.04 -4.76 -3.17
C ALA A 96 2.26 -4.00 -3.72
N LEU A 97 2.74 -2.97 -2.99
CA LEU A 97 3.92 -2.19 -3.36
C LEU A 97 5.11 -2.46 -2.45
N ILE A 98 4.89 -2.75 -1.16
CA ILE A 98 5.97 -3.02 -0.20
C ILE A 98 6.92 -4.14 -0.66
N ASP A 99 6.40 -5.09 -1.43
CA ASP A 99 7.17 -6.17 -2.04
C ASP A 99 8.14 -5.69 -3.13
N HIS A 100 7.97 -4.48 -3.63
CA HIS A 100 8.65 -3.97 -4.83
C HIS A 100 9.46 -2.70 -4.59
N VAL A 101 9.49 -2.19 -3.37
CA VAL A 101 10.28 -1.00 -3.02
C VAL A 101 11.76 -1.35 -2.84
N TYR A 102 12.64 -0.39 -3.06
CA TYR A 102 14.08 -0.55 -2.88
C TYR A 102 14.57 -0.33 -1.45
N ASP A 103 13.68 0.10 -0.53
CA ASP A 103 13.93 0.27 0.89
C ASP A 103 12.62 0.11 1.67
N VAL A 104 12.46 -1.02 2.33
CA VAL A 104 11.22 -1.38 3.06
C VAL A 104 11.06 -0.53 4.32
N ASP A 105 12.15 -0.31 5.07
CA ASP A 105 12.11 0.46 6.32
C ASP A 105 11.77 1.93 6.05
N LEU A 106 12.40 2.53 5.03
CA LEU A 106 12.08 3.90 4.60
C LEU A 106 10.64 4.01 4.07
N PHE A 107 10.16 2.98 3.38
CA PHE A 107 8.80 2.96 2.85
C PHE A 107 7.76 3.04 3.97
N VAL A 108 7.86 2.17 4.98
CA VAL A 108 6.90 2.19 6.10
C VAL A 108 7.04 3.45 6.94
N GLU A 109 8.25 3.95 7.15
CA GLU A 109 8.50 5.23 7.80
C GLU A 109 7.76 6.38 7.12
N LYS A 110 7.93 6.53 5.80
CA LYS A 110 7.27 7.60 5.03
C LYS A 110 5.75 7.44 4.99
N ILE A 111 5.22 6.23 4.92
CA ILE A 111 3.77 5.95 5.05
C ILE A 111 3.26 6.48 6.40
N ILE A 112 3.94 6.11 7.49
CA ILE A 112 3.56 6.52 8.85
C ILE A 112 3.67 8.03 9.01
N GLU A 113 4.77 8.64 8.57
CA GLU A 113 4.97 10.09 8.66
C GLU A 113 3.94 10.89 7.86
N SER A 114 3.51 10.36 6.70
CA SER A 114 2.51 10.99 5.84
C SER A 114 1.07 10.84 6.36
N SER A 115 0.84 9.95 7.34
CA SER A 115 -0.49 9.74 7.93
C SER A 115 -0.68 10.55 9.20
N ASN A 116 -1.87 11.16 9.36
CA ASN A 116 -2.30 11.79 10.60
C ASN A 116 -2.90 10.78 11.59
N ARG A 117 -3.68 9.82 11.10
CA ARG A 117 -4.51 8.94 11.93
C ARG A 117 -4.24 7.46 11.67
N SER A 118 -4.22 7.03 10.42
CA SER A 118 -4.12 5.61 10.12
C SER A 118 -3.37 5.30 8.83
N ALA A 119 -2.80 4.09 8.77
CA ALA A 119 -2.23 3.57 7.54
C ALA A 119 -2.69 2.11 7.30
N TYR A 120 -2.76 1.74 6.02
CA TYR A 120 -3.15 0.41 5.57
C TYR A 120 -2.20 -0.03 4.46
N ILE A 121 -1.43 -1.08 4.69
CA ILE A 121 -0.44 -1.58 3.74
C ILE A 121 -0.73 -3.05 3.47
N THR A 122 -0.73 -3.46 2.20
CA THR A 122 -0.78 -4.87 1.86
C THR A 122 0.48 -5.30 1.14
N ALA A 123 0.96 -6.51 1.47
CA ALA A 123 1.98 -7.20 0.72
C ALA A 123 1.33 -8.21 -0.22
N TYR A 124 1.75 -8.22 -1.49
CA TYR A 124 1.30 -9.21 -2.47
C TYR A 124 1.77 -10.62 -2.14
N ARG A 125 2.97 -10.72 -1.59
CA ARG A 125 3.50 -11.96 -1.02
C ARG A 125 3.06 -12.06 0.42
N GLY A 126 2.89 -13.27 0.95
CA GLY A 126 2.61 -13.49 2.36
C GLY A 126 3.67 -12.84 3.26
N TYR A 127 3.42 -12.75 4.53
CA TYR A 127 4.45 -12.27 5.45
C TYR A 127 5.33 -13.43 5.95
N PHE A 128 6.55 -13.07 6.35
CA PHE A 128 7.59 -13.99 6.73
C PHE A 128 8.00 -13.75 8.19
N PRO A 129 7.17 -14.21 9.17
CA PRO A 129 7.39 -13.90 10.60
C PRO A 129 8.70 -14.44 11.13
N ASP A 130 9.21 -15.51 10.56
CA ASP A 130 10.43 -16.19 11.02
C ASP A 130 11.73 -15.51 10.51
N LEU A 131 11.62 -14.54 9.61
CA LEU A 131 12.78 -13.78 9.14
C LEU A 131 13.21 -12.76 10.19
N GLU A 132 14.50 -12.73 10.52
CA GLU A 132 15.09 -11.70 11.39
C GLU A 132 15.19 -10.34 10.67
N LYS A 133 15.43 -10.36 9.35
CA LYS A 133 15.56 -9.17 8.51
C LYS A 133 14.83 -9.35 7.18
N HIS A 134 14.50 -8.22 6.55
CA HIS A 134 14.00 -8.24 5.18
C HIS A 134 15.02 -8.89 4.23
N VAL A 135 14.52 -9.69 3.29
CA VAL A 135 15.34 -10.22 2.20
C VAL A 135 14.93 -9.52 0.91
N MET A 136 15.83 -8.69 0.38
CA MET A 136 15.57 -7.91 -0.82
C MET A 136 16.30 -8.54 -2.01
N ARG A 137 15.56 -8.84 -3.08
CA ARG A 137 16.11 -9.37 -4.33
C ARG A 137 15.79 -8.42 -5.46
N ARG A 138 16.79 -8.01 -6.21
CA ARG A 138 16.60 -7.20 -7.41
C ARG A 138 16.54 -8.08 -8.66
N ASN A 139 15.46 -7.96 -9.42
CA ASN A 139 15.41 -8.50 -10.76
C ASN A 139 16.13 -7.54 -11.72
N ASN A 140 17.33 -7.89 -12.14
CA ASN A 140 18.15 -7.03 -13.00
C ASN A 140 17.58 -6.83 -14.40
N LEU A 141 16.75 -7.76 -14.90
CA LEU A 141 16.12 -7.67 -16.23
C LEU A 141 14.97 -6.65 -16.24
N GLU A 142 14.20 -6.61 -15.17
CA GLU A 142 13.03 -5.74 -15.06
C GLU A 142 13.29 -4.48 -14.24
N GLY A 143 14.42 -4.42 -13.53
CA GLY A 143 14.76 -3.31 -12.62
C GLY A 143 13.88 -3.24 -11.36
N THR A 144 13.07 -4.29 -11.12
CA THR A 144 12.14 -4.39 -10.00
C THR A 144 12.77 -5.08 -8.79
N TYR A 145 12.18 -4.86 -7.61
CA TYR A 145 12.54 -5.58 -6.39
C TYR A 145 11.48 -6.62 -6.06
N TYR A 146 11.91 -7.68 -5.39
CA TYR A 146 11.05 -8.72 -4.79
C TYR A 146 11.50 -8.90 -3.34
N ASN A 147 10.72 -8.35 -2.43
CA ASN A 147 11.05 -8.33 -1.01
C ASN A 147 10.29 -9.42 -0.26
N ASP A 148 10.99 -10.18 0.58
CA ASP A 148 10.39 -10.96 1.65
C ASP A 148 10.45 -10.11 2.91
N VAL A 149 9.29 -9.73 3.44
CA VAL A 149 9.19 -8.72 4.50
C VAL A 149 9.19 -9.39 5.88
N SER A 150 10.16 -9.03 6.72
CA SER A 150 10.25 -9.53 8.09
C SER A 150 9.31 -8.77 9.02
N ILE A 151 8.41 -9.47 9.69
CA ILE A 151 7.55 -8.93 10.75
C ILE A 151 8.39 -8.45 11.94
N LYS A 152 9.44 -9.20 12.31
CA LYS A 152 10.33 -8.84 13.43
C LYS A 152 11.02 -7.51 13.18
N GLN A 153 11.55 -7.30 11.96
CA GLN A 153 12.19 -6.04 11.60
C GLN A 153 11.18 -4.89 11.55
N LEU A 154 9.99 -5.10 11.00
CA LEU A 154 8.92 -4.08 11.00
C LEU A 154 8.48 -3.71 12.42
N SER A 155 8.26 -4.67 13.31
CA SER A 155 7.88 -4.41 14.70
C SER A 155 8.94 -3.57 15.41
N LYS A 156 10.23 -3.90 15.20
CA LYS A 156 11.32 -3.10 15.72
C LYS A 156 11.30 -1.68 15.15
N LYS A 157 11.14 -1.53 13.83
CA LYS A 157 11.05 -0.21 13.17
C LYS A 157 9.91 0.62 13.73
N PHE A 158 8.72 0.03 13.94
CA PHE A 158 7.57 0.71 14.52
C PHE A 158 7.84 1.17 15.97
N ALA A 159 8.47 0.32 16.78
CA ALA A 159 8.89 0.69 18.13
C ALA A 159 9.92 1.83 18.13
N ASP A 160 10.92 1.79 17.23
CA ASP A 160 11.93 2.86 17.06
C ASP A 160 11.27 4.19 16.63
N MET A 161 10.13 4.13 15.94
CA MET A 161 9.30 5.30 15.58
C MET A 161 8.34 5.74 16.70
N GLY A 162 8.32 5.05 17.83
CA GLY A 162 7.50 5.36 18.99
C GLY A 162 6.07 4.80 18.96
N LEU A 163 5.73 3.93 18.00
CA LEU A 163 4.44 3.25 17.98
C LEU A 163 4.37 2.18 19.07
N GLN A 164 3.23 2.14 19.77
CA GLN A 164 2.94 1.09 20.75
C GLN A 164 2.40 -0.16 20.04
N GLU A 165 2.54 -1.35 20.65
CA GLU A 165 2.05 -2.61 20.08
C GLU A 165 0.54 -2.61 19.77
N LEU A 166 -0.25 -1.81 20.49
CA LEU A 166 -1.70 -1.67 20.25
C LEU A 166 -2.03 -0.72 19.07
N GLU A 167 -1.05 -0.02 18.52
CA GLU A 167 -1.23 0.92 17.42
C GLU A 167 -0.98 0.30 16.05
N TYR A 168 -0.55 -0.95 16.01
CA TYR A 168 -0.39 -1.68 14.75
C TYR A 168 -0.76 -3.15 14.86
N SER A 169 -1.11 -3.74 13.75
CA SER A 169 -1.39 -5.17 13.65
C SER A 169 -0.92 -5.73 12.31
N PHE A 170 -0.54 -7.00 12.37
CA PHE A 170 -0.24 -7.81 11.19
C PHE A 170 -1.29 -8.91 11.08
N SER A 171 -1.86 -9.09 9.91
CA SER A 171 -2.81 -10.16 9.63
C SER A 171 -2.60 -10.71 8.24
N SER A 172 -3.14 -11.90 7.97
CA SER A 172 -3.13 -12.50 6.64
C SER A 172 -4.55 -12.70 6.16
N ILE A 173 -4.78 -12.41 4.89
CA ILE A 173 -6.04 -12.64 4.20
C ILE A 173 -5.80 -13.72 3.14
N LYS A 174 -6.59 -14.81 3.20
CA LYS A 174 -6.60 -15.80 2.14
C LYS A 174 -7.28 -15.21 0.92
N VAL A 175 -6.58 -15.20 -0.20
CA VAL A 175 -7.09 -14.72 -1.50
C VAL A 175 -7.36 -15.89 -2.43
N ASP A 176 -8.19 -15.70 -3.43
CA ASP A 176 -8.53 -16.76 -4.35
C ASP A 176 -7.49 -16.85 -5.46
N ASN A 177 -6.88 -18.01 -5.59
CA ASN A 177 -5.95 -18.48 -6.62
C ASN A 177 -5.29 -17.38 -7.49
N ILE A 178 -4.20 -16.82 -7.02
CA ILE A 178 -3.42 -15.81 -7.74
C ILE A 178 -2.22 -16.42 -8.49
N GLY A 179 -2.20 -17.75 -8.64
CA GLY A 179 -1.16 -18.47 -9.35
C GLY A 179 0.16 -18.62 -8.58
N ARG A 180 0.09 -18.61 -7.24
CA ARG A 180 1.22 -18.88 -6.35
C ARG A 180 0.93 -20.12 -5.49
N ASP A 181 1.98 -20.66 -4.87
CA ASP A 181 1.87 -21.81 -3.97
C ASP A 181 1.17 -21.43 -2.65
N ASP A 182 1.22 -20.16 -2.25
CA ASP A 182 0.46 -19.61 -1.14
C ASP A 182 -0.65 -18.67 -1.61
N ASP A 183 -1.86 -18.85 -1.11
CA ASP A 183 -3.01 -18.02 -1.39
C ASP A 183 -3.19 -16.90 -0.34
N TRP A 184 -2.13 -16.50 0.36
CA TRP A 184 -2.19 -15.54 1.43
C TRP A 184 -1.54 -14.21 1.06
N GLN A 185 -2.17 -13.12 1.47
CA GLN A 185 -1.60 -11.77 1.42
C GLN A 185 -1.55 -11.19 2.83
N THR A 186 -0.51 -10.41 3.11
CA THR A 186 -0.35 -9.74 4.41
C THR A 186 -1.05 -8.40 4.39
N VAL A 187 -1.66 -8.06 5.52
CA VAL A 187 -2.20 -6.74 5.82
C VAL A 187 -1.52 -6.18 7.05
N ILE A 188 -1.05 -4.95 6.95
CA ILE A 188 -0.49 -4.16 8.04
C ILE A 188 -1.44 -2.99 8.26
N LYS A 189 -2.04 -2.91 9.46
CA LYS A 189 -2.90 -1.79 9.86
C LYS A 189 -2.18 -1.01 10.95
N ILE A 190 -2.18 0.31 10.84
CA ILE A 190 -1.58 1.23 11.82
C ILE A 190 -2.63 2.27 12.19
N GLU A 191 -2.78 2.52 13.49
CA GLU A 191 -3.73 3.45 14.06
C GLU A 191 -3.02 4.32 15.09
N LYS A 192 -2.77 5.56 14.76
CA LYS A 192 -2.13 6.52 15.65
C LYS A 192 -3.14 7.06 16.66
N LYS A 193 -2.71 7.22 17.89
CA LYS A 193 -3.45 7.90 18.94
C LYS A 193 -3.27 9.41 18.88
#